data_bea821e71a43aa2b4f7704e9b3397691
#
_entry.id   bea821e71a43aa2b4f7704e9b3397691
#
_cell.length_a   1.000
_cell.length_b   1.000
_cell.length_c   1.000
_cell.angle_alpha   90.00
_cell.angle_beta   90.00
_cell.angle_gamma   90.00
#
_symmetry.space_group_name_H-M   'P 1'
#
loop_
_entity.id
_entity.type
_entity.pdbx_description
1 polymer ?
#
loop_
_entity_poly.entity_id
_entity_poly.type
_entity_poly.pdbx_seq_one_letter_code
_entity_poly.pdbx_strand_id
1 'polypeptide(L)'
;TDLELETLAQTWSEHCAHKIFKAKIILDGKEKEPLFTRIRKEAYKHNKNIISAFVDNAGVAVFYDGWAINGKAATHNAPSAIEPYGGAMTGSGGVFRDVVATGQGAKALVSTDIFCLAPPDMDKSKLPAGTLPPDYILKRVVSAVKDYGNRIGIPTNNGSFHFDDDFRAKPIVLVGAYGILPKSQAKKGKPKIGDVAVVIGGRTGRDGIHGATFSSAEMTPETSEVNAT
;
A
#
# COMPACT_ATOMS: atom_id res chain seq x y z
N THR A 1 16.63 1.56 25.33
CA THR A 1 17.54 1.59 24.15
C THR A 1 16.90 2.38 23.02
N ASP A 2 17.70 2.92 22.11
CA ASP A 2 17.20 3.65 20.92
C ASP A 2 16.28 2.76 20.07
N LEU A 3 16.58 1.46 19.99
CA LEU A 3 15.75 0.50 19.27
C LEU A 3 14.35 0.34 19.90
N GLU A 4 14.28 0.30 21.23
CA GLU A 4 12.98 0.20 21.92
C GLU A 4 12.17 1.47 21.75
N LEU A 5 12.80 2.64 21.85
CA LEU A 5 12.16 3.93 21.64
C LEU A 5 11.62 4.04 20.22
N GLU A 6 12.42 3.66 19.23
CA GLU A 6 12.03 3.67 17.81
C GLU A 6 10.87 2.70 17.54
N THR A 7 10.91 1.50 18.14
CA THR A 7 9.84 0.51 18.05
C THR A 7 8.52 1.05 18.62
N LEU A 8 8.56 1.74 19.75
CA LEU A 8 7.38 2.38 20.34
C LEU A 8 6.85 3.51 19.46
N ALA A 9 7.72 4.37 18.94
CA ALA A 9 7.34 5.46 18.04
C ALA A 9 6.64 4.93 16.77
N GLN A 10 7.18 3.88 16.15
CA GLN A 10 6.60 3.24 14.97
C GLN A 10 5.23 2.61 15.27
N THR A 11 5.05 1.98 16.42
CA THR A 11 3.76 1.36 16.80
C THR A 11 2.69 2.39 17.15
N TRP A 12 3.05 3.61 17.49
CA TRP A 12 2.11 4.71 17.78
C TRP A 12 1.64 5.46 16.53
N SER A 13 2.28 5.25 15.41
CA SER A 13 1.85 5.87 14.17
C SER A 13 0.48 5.36 13.75
N GLU A 14 -0.27 6.17 12.98
CA GLU A 14 -1.54 5.73 12.38
C GLU A 14 -1.33 4.84 11.15
N HIS A 15 -0.11 4.50 10.83
CA HIS A 15 0.18 3.59 9.73
C HIS A 15 -0.38 2.20 10.00
N CYS A 16 -1.34 1.77 9.19
CA CYS A 16 -2.11 0.54 9.36
C CYS A 16 -2.97 0.45 10.64
N ALA A 17 -3.04 1.49 11.44
CA ALA A 17 -3.84 1.49 12.68
C ALA A 17 -5.29 1.92 12.48
N HIS A 18 -5.60 2.75 11.49
CA HIS A 18 -6.94 3.18 11.07
C HIS A 18 -7.87 3.59 12.22
N LYS A 19 -7.50 4.59 13.00
CA LYS A 19 -8.32 5.07 14.13
C LYS A 19 -9.75 5.38 13.72
N ILE A 20 -9.95 6.11 12.61
CA ILE A 20 -11.29 6.50 12.13
C ILE A 20 -12.14 5.27 11.77
N PHE A 21 -11.60 4.30 11.04
CA PHE A 21 -12.32 3.09 10.65
C PHE A 21 -12.65 2.16 11.82
N LYS A 22 -11.90 2.26 12.92
CA LYS A 22 -12.12 1.50 14.16
C LYS A 22 -12.87 2.29 15.22
N ALA A 23 -13.11 3.57 15.01
CA ALA A 23 -13.82 4.43 15.97
C ALA A 23 -15.31 4.09 16.04
N LYS A 24 -15.89 4.31 17.21
CA LYS A 24 -17.34 4.34 17.38
C LYS A 24 -17.91 5.55 16.65
N ILE A 25 -18.99 5.35 15.94
CA ILE A 25 -19.67 6.41 15.18
C ILE A 25 -20.99 6.70 15.83
N ILE A 26 -21.26 7.98 16.13
CA ILE A 26 -22.58 8.43 16.57
C ILE A 26 -23.25 9.10 15.36
N LEU A 27 -24.33 8.48 14.88
CA LEU A 27 -25.13 9.00 13.77
C LEU A 27 -26.56 9.23 14.28
N ASP A 28 -27.04 10.47 14.21
CA ASP A 28 -28.36 10.88 14.70
C ASP A 28 -28.60 10.45 16.13
N GLY A 29 -27.61 10.66 17.01
CA GLY A 29 -27.68 10.31 18.44
C GLY A 29 -27.63 8.81 18.75
N LYS A 30 -27.43 7.95 17.74
CA LYS A 30 -27.35 6.49 17.91
C LYS A 30 -25.92 5.99 17.65
N GLU A 31 -25.39 5.22 18.59
CA GLU A 31 -24.10 4.55 18.42
C GLU A 31 -24.21 3.48 17.34
N LYS A 32 -23.23 3.47 16.42
CA LYS A 32 -23.07 2.50 15.35
C LYS A 32 -21.76 1.76 15.52
N GLU A 33 -21.75 0.51 15.10
CA GLU A 33 -20.51 -0.26 15.04
C GLU A 33 -19.46 0.43 14.14
N PRO A 34 -18.15 0.31 14.48
CA PRO A 34 -17.07 0.79 13.64
C PRO A 34 -17.18 0.27 12.20
N LEU A 35 -16.83 1.12 11.24
CA LEU A 35 -16.88 0.77 9.80
C LEU A 35 -16.10 -0.51 9.49
N PHE A 36 -14.90 -0.63 10.06
CA PHE A 36 -14.05 -1.81 9.86
C PHE A 36 -14.72 -3.10 10.34
N THR A 37 -15.38 -3.07 11.51
CA THR A 37 -16.11 -4.21 12.06
C THR A 37 -17.26 -4.62 11.14
N ARG A 38 -18.02 -3.64 10.63
CA ARG A 38 -19.13 -3.87 9.70
C ARG A 38 -18.66 -4.49 8.39
N ILE A 39 -17.62 -3.93 7.77
CA ILE A 39 -17.04 -4.45 6.53
C ILE A 39 -16.58 -5.89 6.73
N ARG A 40 -15.86 -6.18 7.83
CA ARG A 40 -15.39 -7.53 8.14
C ARG A 40 -16.52 -8.54 8.32
N LYS A 41 -17.56 -8.18 9.07
CA LYS A 41 -18.72 -9.04 9.29
C LYS A 41 -19.43 -9.36 7.97
N GLU A 42 -19.67 -8.35 7.14
CA GLU A 42 -20.36 -8.55 5.87
C GLU A 42 -19.51 -9.34 4.86
N ALA A 43 -18.21 -9.13 4.82
CA ALA A 43 -17.32 -9.89 3.96
C ALA A 43 -17.44 -11.40 4.23
N TYR A 44 -17.39 -11.82 5.49
CA TYR A 44 -17.50 -13.25 5.85
C TYR A 44 -18.92 -13.82 5.79
N LYS A 45 -19.94 -13.00 6.10
CA LYS A 45 -21.33 -13.46 6.16
C LYS A 45 -21.89 -13.84 4.80
N HIS A 46 -21.56 -13.08 3.77
CA HIS A 46 -22.18 -13.20 2.45
C HIS A 46 -21.29 -13.85 1.39
N ASN A 47 -20.05 -14.14 1.69
CA ASN A 47 -19.13 -14.70 0.70
C ASN A 47 -18.45 -15.97 1.19
N LYS A 48 -19.03 -17.11 0.81
CA LYS A 48 -18.48 -18.46 1.10
C LYS A 48 -17.13 -18.72 0.39
N ASN A 49 -16.79 -17.90 -0.58
CA ASN A 49 -15.55 -18.03 -1.34
C ASN A 49 -14.35 -17.32 -0.65
N ILE A 50 -14.57 -16.55 0.40
CA ILE A 50 -13.45 -15.93 1.15
C ILE A 50 -12.76 -16.99 2.00
N ILE A 51 -11.47 -17.19 1.75
CA ILE A 51 -10.59 -18.06 2.54
C ILE A 51 -9.98 -17.27 3.69
N SER A 52 -9.49 -16.05 3.41
CA SER A 52 -8.86 -15.16 4.38
C SER A 52 -9.08 -13.71 3.98
N ALA A 53 -9.55 -12.88 4.93
CA ALA A 53 -9.64 -11.44 4.80
C ALA A 53 -9.29 -10.78 6.14
N PHE A 54 -8.56 -9.67 6.10
CA PHE A 54 -8.12 -8.90 7.28
C PHE A 54 -7.19 -9.66 8.25
N VAL A 55 -6.53 -10.71 7.81
CA VAL A 55 -5.67 -11.58 8.64
C VAL A 55 -4.28 -11.72 8.07
N ASP A 56 -4.15 -11.87 6.76
CA ASP A 56 -2.88 -12.02 6.05
C ASP A 56 -2.51 -10.72 5.31
N ASN A 57 -1.37 -10.71 4.64
CA ASN A 57 -0.86 -9.57 3.88
C ASN A 57 -1.80 -9.18 2.72
N ALA A 58 -2.50 -10.14 2.14
CA ALA A 58 -3.51 -9.93 1.10
C ALA A 58 -4.80 -10.71 1.40
N GLY A 59 -5.90 -10.27 0.83
CA GLY A 59 -7.15 -11.03 0.84
C GLY A 59 -7.03 -12.27 -0.04
N VAL A 60 -7.65 -13.39 0.39
CA VAL A 60 -7.60 -14.67 -0.34
C VAL A 60 -9.00 -15.21 -0.55
N ALA A 61 -9.32 -15.56 -1.77
CA ALA A 61 -10.60 -16.18 -2.15
C ALA A 61 -10.39 -17.45 -2.95
N VAL A 62 -11.40 -18.35 -2.89
CA VAL A 62 -11.44 -19.52 -3.76
C VAL A 62 -11.47 -19.06 -5.22
N PHE A 63 -10.72 -19.72 -6.04
CA PHE A 63 -10.74 -19.48 -7.49
C PHE A 63 -11.23 -20.75 -8.20
N TYR A 64 -10.46 -21.35 -9.04
CA TYR A 64 -10.86 -22.46 -9.89
C TYR A 64 -9.94 -23.65 -9.66
N ASP A 65 -10.48 -24.87 -9.74
CA ASP A 65 -9.76 -26.15 -9.80
C ASP A 65 -8.62 -26.30 -8.76
N GLY A 66 -8.96 -26.13 -7.48
CA GLY A 66 -7.99 -26.26 -6.38
C GLY A 66 -7.06 -25.06 -6.16
N TRP A 67 -7.26 -24.00 -6.92
CA TRP A 67 -6.52 -22.75 -6.77
C TRP A 67 -7.26 -21.71 -5.93
N ALA A 68 -6.51 -20.81 -5.37
CA ALA A 68 -6.99 -19.59 -4.73
C ALA A 68 -6.37 -18.37 -5.42
N ILE A 69 -7.13 -17.29 -5.48
CA ILE A 69 -6.65 -15.96 -5.89
C ILE A 69 -6.43 -15.11 -4.66
N ASN A 70 -5.36 -14.34 -4.65
CA ASN A 70 -5.14 -13.31 -3.65
C ASN A 70 -5.01 -11.94 -4.30
N GLY A 71 -5.32 -10.89 -3.53
CA GLY A 71 -5.26 -9.52 -4.02
C GLY A 71 -4.96 -8.54 -2.91
N LYS A 72 -4.17 -7.53 -3.26
CA LYS A 72 -3.77 -6.42 -2.40
C LYS A 72 -3.85 -5.13 -3.20
N ALA A 73 -4.32 -4.08 -2.54
CA ALA A 73 -4.18 -2.71 -3.02
C ALA A 73 -3.62 -1.84 -1.90
N ALA A 74 -2.74 -0.92 -2.24
CA ALA A 74 -2.18 0.04 -1.31
C ALA A 74 -1.86 1.35 -2.04
N THR A 75 -1.78 2.45 -1.27
CA THR A 75 -1.40 3.75 -1.80
C THR A 75 -0.05 4.18 -1.25
N HIS A 76 0.70 4.94 -2.05
CA HIS A 76 1.98 5.51 -1.64
C HIS A 76 2.03 7.00 -2.00
N ASN A 77 1.22 7.81 -1.31
CA ASN A 77 0.84 9.15 -1.71
C ASN A 77 1.89 10.21 -1.32
N ALA A 78 2.16 10.38 -0.02
CA ALA A 78 3.11 11.37 0.47
C ALA A 78 4.54 11.16 -0.08
N PRO A 79 5.11 9.95 -0.09
CA PRO A 79 6.40 9.73 -0.72
C PRO A 79 6.41 10.08 -2.21
N SER A 80 5.33 9.79 -2.94
CA SER A 80 5.22 10.16 -4.36
C SER A 80 5.06 11.65 -4.61
N ALA A 81 4.60 12.41 -3.62
CA ALA A 81 4.54 13.87 -3.71
C ALA A 81 5.94 14.51 -3.61
N ILE A 82 6.88 13.89 -2.91
CA ILE A 82 8.23 14.41 -2.65
C ILE A 82 9.23 13.85 -3.65
N GLU A 83 9.28 12.54 -3.81
CA GLU A 83 10.12 11.82 -4.76
C GLU A 83 9.24 10.84 -5.56
N PRO A 84 8.62 11.31 -6.66
CA PRO A 84 7.57 10.53 -7.34
C PRO A 84 8.04 9.21 -7.93
N TYR A 85 9.31 9.09 -8.33
CA TYR A 85 9.84 7.85 -8.88
C TYR A 85 10.05 6.79 -7.78
N GLY A 86 10.83 7.09 -6.75
CA GLY A 86 11.09 6.16 -5.64
C GLY A 86 9.82 5.88 -4.82
N GLY A 87 9.00 6.92 -4.62
CA GLY A 87 7.71 6.78 -3.93
C GLY A 87 6.78 5.81 -4.62
N ALA A 88 6.57 5.93 -5.92
CA ALA A 88 5.71 5.02 -6.68
C ALA A 88 6.33 3.62 -6.85
N MET A 89 7.66 3.51 -7.00
CA MET A 89 8.35 2.21 -6.97
C MET A 89 8.10 1.47 -5.67
N THR A 90 8.20 2.14 -4.54
CA THR A 90 7.92 1.55 -3.22
C THR A 90 6.47 1.13 -3.10
N GLY A 91 5.53 1.90 -3.67
CA GLY A 91 4.13 1.51 -3.77
C GLY A 91 3.93 0.18 -4.48
N SER A 92 4.54 0.01 -5.66
CA SER A 92 4.52 -1.26 -6.40
C SER A 92 5.18 -2.38 -5.59
N GLY A 93 6.39 -2.13 -5.06
CA GLY A 93 7.16 -3.12 -4.30
C GLY A 93 6.42 -3.61 -3.06
N GLY A 94 5.77 -2.71 -2.33
CA GLY A 94 4.97 -3.06 -1.15
C GLY A 94 3.79 -3.97 -1.47
N VAL A 95 3.08 -3.69 -2.55
CA VAL A 95 1.92 -4.50 -2.97
C VAL A 95 2.35 -5.86 -3.48
N PHE A 96 3.38 -5.93 -4.32
CA PHE A 96 3.88 -7.22 -4.83
C PHE A 96 4.43 -8.10 -3.71
N ARG A 97 5.16 -7.52 -2.76
CA ARG A 97 5.66 -8.24 -1.59
C ARG A 97 4.52 -8.86 -0.78
N ASP A 98 3.44 -8.12 -0.57
CA ASP A 98 2.29 -8.63 0.18
C ASP A 98 1.57 -9.75 -0.55
N VAL A 99 1.43 -9.65 -1.87
CA VAL A 99 0.87 -10.74 -2.70
C VAL A 99 1.74 -11.99 -2.61
N VAL A 100 3.06 -11.85 -2.82
CA VAL A 100 4.00 -12.99 -2.79
C VAL A 100 4.08 -13.61 -1.39
N ALA A 101 4.02 -12.80 -0.33
CA ALA A 101 4.11 -13.27 1.06
C ALA A 101 2.80 -13.84 1.62
N THR A 102 1.73 -13.94 0.83
CA THR A 102 0.44 -14.47 1.28
C THR A 102 0.45 -16.00 1.40
N GLY A 103 -0.13 -16.51 2.47
CA GLY A 103 -0.19 -17.94 2.75
C GLY A 103 1.21 -18.53 2.92
N GLN A 104 1.50 -19.61 2.22
CA GLN A 104 2.83 -20.24 2.14
C GLN A 104 3.63 -19.78 0.91
N GLY A 105 3.18 -18.73 0.27
CA GLY A 105 3.74 -18.12 -0.93
C GLY A 105 2.79 -18.16 -2.11
N ALA A 106 2.61 -17.01 -2.76
CA ALA A 106 1.81 -16.87 -3.96
C ALA A 106 2.64 -16.37 -5.12
N LYS A 107 2.19 -16.65 -6.35
CA LYS A 107 2.77 -16.09 -7.57
C LYS A 107 1.98 -14.84 -7.97
N ALA A 108 2.60 -13.68 -7.94
CA ALA A 108 2.00 -12.47 -8.49
C ALA A 108 1.85 -12.61 -10.02
N LEU A 109 0.71 -12.22 -10.55
CA LEU A 109 0.36 -12.38 -11.98
C LEU A 109 0.28 -11.05 -12.70
N VAL A 110 -0.43 -10.08 -12.12
CA VAL A 110 -0.71 -8.79 -12.77
C VAL A 110 -0.82 -7.69 -11.74
N SER A 111 -0.61 -6.45 -12.18
CA SER A 111 -0.97 -5.24 -11.42
C SER A 111 -2.06 -4.43 -12.12
N THR A 112 -2.67 -3.54 -11.35
CA THR A 112 -3.57 -2.49 -11.81
C THR A 112 -3.23 -1.21 -11.07
N ASP A 113 -3.28 -0.07 -11.77
CA ASP A 113 -2.77 1.18 -11.20
C ASP A 113 -3.80 2.30 -11.38
N ILE A 114 -4.02 3.08 -10.32
CA ILE A 114 -4.88 4.26 -10.35
C ILE A 114 -4.08 5.45 -9.86
N PHE A 115 -4.02 6.48 -10.70
CA PHE A 115 -3.33 7.73 -10.39
C PHE A 115 -4.34 8.87 -10.33
N CYS A 116 -4.46 9.53 -9.16
CA CYS A 116 -5.21 10.77 -9.03
C CYS A 116 -4.19 11.90 -8.83
N LEU A 117 -4.16 12.84 -9.77
CA LEU A 117 -3.14 13.85 -9.91
C LEU A 117 -3.78 15.20 -10.21
N ALA A 118 -3.08 16.30 -9.94
CA ALA A 118 -3.47 17.58 -10.49
C ALA A 118 -3.32 17.58 -12.02
N PRO A 119 -4.11 18.39 -12.75
CA PRO A 119 -3.97 18.54 -14.20
C PRO A 119 -2.53 18.84 -14.60
N PRO A 120 -1.94 18.12 -15.59
CA PRO A 120 -0.54 18.29 -15.98
C PRO A 120 -0.20 19.70 -16.48
N ASP A 121 -1.20 20.40 -16.99
CA ASP A 121 -1.12 21.77 -17.52
C ASP A 121 -1.52 22.84 -16.49
N MET A 122 -1.66 22.46 -15.21
CA MET A 122 -2.01 23.39 -14.13
C MET A 122 -1.00 24.53 -14.04
N ASP A 123 -1.52 25.75 -13.91
CA ASP A 123 -0.70 26.94 -13.68
C ASP A 123 0.11 26.79 -12.37
N LYS A 124 1.42 26.99 -12.48
CA LYS A 124 2.34 26.88 -11.33
C LYS A 124 2.01 27.85 -10.19
N SER A 125 1.37 28.98 -10.49
CA SER A 125 0.91 29.92 -9.46
C SER A 125 -0.16 29.36 -8.52
N LYS A 126 -0.85 28.30 -8.93
CA LYS A 126 -1.87 27.61 -8.12
C LYS A 126 -1.29 26.51 -7.22
N LEU A 127 -0.01 26.20 -7.39
CA LEU A 127 0.64 25.16 -6.61
C LEU A 127 1.05 25.68 -5.24
N PRO A 128 0.79 24.93 -4.17
CA PRO A 128 1.33 25.26 -2.85
C PRO A 128 2.87 25.29 -2.86
N ALA A 129 3.45 26.11 -1.99
CA ALA A 129 4.90 26.15 -1.83
C ALA A 129 5.46 24.75 -1.49
N GLY A 130 6.62 24.41 -2.05
CA GLY A 130 7.29 23.14 -1.82
C GLY A 130 6.73 21.94 -2.61
N THR A 131 5.70 22.14 -3.46
CA THR A 131 5.15 21.06 -4.29
C THR A 131 5.85 20.95 -5.65
N LEU A 132 5.95 19.73 -6.15
CA LEU A 132 6.49 19.45 -7.48
C LEU A 132 5.44 19.72 -8.58
N PRO A 133 5.87 20.10 -9.80
CA PRO A 133 4.97 20.29 -10.93
C PRO A 133 4.18 19.01 -11.26
N PRO A 134 2.86 19.10 -11.53
CA PRO A 134 2.01 17.93 -11.79
C PRO A 134 2.45 17.09 -12.99
N ASP A 135 2.92 17.73 -14.07
CA ASP A 135 3.45 17.01 -15.25
C ASP A 135 4.72 16.20 -14.93
N TYR A 136 5.57 16.72 -14.04
CA TYR A 136 6.74 15.99 -13.55
C TYR A 136 6.31 14.78 -12.71
N ILE A 137 5.39 14.96 -11.75
CA ILE A 137 4.86 13.88 -10.91
C ILE A 137 4.26 12.78 -11.80
N LEU A 138 3.40 13.15 -12.75
CA LEU A 138 2.77 12.21 -13.68
C LEU A 138 3.80 11.35 -14.43
N LYS A 139 4.78 11.97 -15.05
CA LYS A 139 5.83 11.26 -15.81
C LYS A 139 6.63 10.31 -14.92
N ARG A 140 6.94 10.73 -13.69
CA ARG A 140 7.79 9.96 -12.79
C ARG A 140 7.06 8.78 -12.16
N VAL A 141 5.81 8.94 -11.71
CA VAL A 141 5.02 7.83 -11.14
C VAL A 141 4.74 6.74 -12.17
N VAL A 142 4.41 7.13 -13.41
CA VAL A 142 4.19 6.16 -14.50
C VAL A 142 5.48 5.40 -14.82
N SER A 143 6.60 6.12 -14.93
CA SER A 143 7.90 5.49 -15.19
C SER A 143 8.28 4.50 -14.08
N ALA A 144 8.04 4.88 -12.82
CA ALA A 144 8.35 4.06 -11.66
C ALA A 144 7.59 2.73 -11.65
N VAL A 145 6.27 2.79 -11.80
CA VAL A 145 5.42 1.59 -11.81
C VAL A 145 5.77 0.69 -13.00
N LYS A 146 5.93 1.28 -14.19
CA LYS A 146 6.40 0.57 -15.40
C LYS A 146 7.73 -0.16 -15.15
N ASP A 147 8.72 0.56 -14.64
CA ASP A 147 10.06 0.02 -14.46
C ASP A 147 10.09 -1.09 -13.40
N TYR A 148 9.34 -0.92 -12.31
CA TYR A 148 9.26 -1.96 -11.29
C TYR A 148 8.62 -3.24 -11.83
N GLY A 149 7.44 -3.12 -12.46
CA GLY A 149 6.74 -4.26 -13.05
C GLY A 149 7.57 -4.98 -14.12
N ASN A 150 8.20 -4.24 -15.01
CA ASN A 150 9.03 -4.79 -16.08
C ASN A 150 10.24 -5.55 -15.55
N ARG A 151 10.91 -5.05 -14.51
CA ARG A 151 12.11 -5.68 -13.93
C ARG A 151 11.82 -7.00 -13.22
N ILE A 152 10.62 -7.17 -12.69
CA ILE A 152 10.21 -8.41 -11.99
C ILE A 152 9.27 -9.29 -12.82
N GLY A 153 8.94 -8.88 -14.05
CA GLY A 153 8.10 -9.64 -14.96
C GLY A 153 6.61 -9.69 -14.60
N ILE A 154 6.09 -8.67 -13.91
CA ILE A 154 4.67 -8.54 -13.57
C ILE A 154 4.06 -7.43 -14.44
N PRO A 155 3.19 -7.78 -15.40
CA PRO A 155 2.55 -6.78 -16.26
C PRO A 155 1.48 -5.98 -15.52
N THR A 156 1.33 -4.70 -15.87
CA THR A 156 0.13 -3.92 -15.59
C THR A 156 -0.90 -4.21 -16.67
N ASN A 157 -2.07 -4.73 -16.28
CA ASN A 157 -3.11 -5.11 -17.22
C ASN A 157 -4.15 -4.01 -17.49
N ASN A 158 -4.36 -3.13 -16.54
CA ASN A 158 -5.25 -1.98 -16.65
C ASN A 158 -4.88 -0.89 -15.64
N GLY A 159 -5.54 0.25 -15.78
CA GLY A 159 -5.41 1.36 -14.85
C GLY A 159 -6.27 2.55 -15.28
N SER A 160 -6.21 3.61 -14.50
CA SER A 160 -6.90 4.86 -14.80
C SER A 160 -6.14 6.08 -14.28
N PHE A 161 -6.41 7.22 -14.95
CA PHE A 161 -5.94 8.52 -14.50
C PHE A 161 -7.17 9.38 -14.18
N HIS A 162 -7.09 10.08 -13.06
CA HIS A 162 -8.09 11.05 -12.62
C HIS A 162 -7.37 12.34 -12.31
N PHE A 163 -7.86 13.44 -12.90
CA PHE A 163 -7.26 14.75 -12.72
C PHE A 163 -8.24 15.68 -12.01
N ASP A 164 -7.78 16.27 -10.91
CA ASP A 164 -8.52 17.25 -10.13
C ASP A 164 -7.57 18.18 -9.39
N ASP A 165 -7.97 19.45 -9.24
CA ASP A 165 -7.19 20.49 -8.56
C ASP A 165 -6.87 20.11 -7.09
N ASP A 166 -7.69 19.29 -6.45
CA ASP A 166 -7.50 18.86 -5.07
C ASP A 166 -6.25 17.99 -4.87
N PHE A 167 -5.74 17.37 -5.95
CA PHE A 167 -4.51 16.56 -5.90
C PHE A 167 -3.21 17.36 -6.10
N ARG A 168 -3.26 18.70 -6.13
CA ARG A 168 -2.09 19.55 -6.41
C ARG A 168 -0.98 19.48 -5.38
N ALA A 169 -1.32 19.18 -4.11
CA ALA A 169 -0.33 19.06 -3.05
C ALA A 169 0.07 17.62 -2.78
N LYS A 170 -0.88 16.70 -2.91
CA LYS A 170 -0.67 15.29 -2.56
C LYS A 170 -1.41 14.39 -3.55
N PRO A 171 -0.71 13.72 -4.46
CA PRO A 171 -1.31 12.80 -5.40
C PRO A 171 -1.83 11.53 -4.68
N ILE A 172 -2.72 10.79 -5.33
CA ILE A 172 -2.97 9.38 -4.99
C ILE A 172 -2.25 8.51 -6.01
N VAL A 173 -1.36 7.68 -5.53
CA VAL A 173 -0.70 6.63 -6.30
C VAL A 173 -1.14 5.30 -5.69
N LEU A 174 -2.15 4.69 -6.29
CA LEU A 174 -2.69 3.40 -5.88
C LEU A 174 -2.17 2.32 -6.83
N VAL A 175 -1.56 1.29 -6.26
CA VAL A 175 -1.18 0.08 -6.97
C VAL A 175 -1.98 -1.08 -6.38
N GLY A 176 -2.60 -1.87 -7.24
CA GLY A 176 -3.20 -3.14 -6.89
C GLY A 176 -2.45 -4.28 -7.58
N ALA A 177 -2.42 -5.45 -6.96
CA ALA A 177 -1.89 -6.64 -7.61
C ALA A 177 -2.71 -7.87 -7.23
N TYR A 178 -2.71 -8.82 -8.15
CA TYR A 178 -3.36 -10.11 -7.97
C TYR A 178 -2.35 -11.22 -8.18
N GLY A 179 -2.51 -12.28 -7.39
CA GLY A 179 -1.70 -13.48 -7.47
C GLY A 179 -2.53 -14.72 -7.35
N ILE A 180 -1.87 -15.85 -7.52
CA ILE A 180 -2.47 -17.19 -7.47
C ILE A 180 -1.61 -18.10 -6.59
N LEU A 181 -2.27 -18.98 -5.86
CA LEU A 181 -1.63 -20.00 -5.03
C LEU A 181 -2.52 -21.25 -4.94
N PRO A 182 -1.95 -22.43 -4.67
CA PRO A 182 -2.76 -23.60 -4.37
C PRO A 182 -3.64 -23.34 -3.15
N LYS A 183 -4.91 -23.72 -3.20
CA LYS A 183 -5.86 -23.54 -2.08
C LYS A 183 -5.36 -24.18 -0.78
N SER A 184 -4.64 -25.29 -0.86
CA SER A 184 -4.02 -25.96 0.28
C SER A 184 -2.94 -25.12 0.98
N GLN A 185 -2.34 -24.17 0.27
CA GLN A 185 -1.29 -23.27 0.77
C GLN A 185 -1.81 -21.87 1.14
N ALA A 186 -3.12 -21.67 1.12
CA ALA A 186 -3.74 -20.36 1.34
C ALA A 186 -3.63 -19.83 2.78
N LYS A 187 -3.15 -20.64 3.71
CA LYS A 187 -2.94 -20.24 5.12
C LYS A 187 -1.47 -20.36 5.49
N LYS A 188 -0.97 -19.37 6.23
CA LYS A 188 0.39 -19.40 6.78
C LYS A 188 0.59 -20.58 7.71
N GLY A 189 1.76 -21.20 7.63
CA GLY A 189 2.24 -22.15 8.63
C GLY A 189 2.60 -21.45 9.95
N LYS A 190 2.81 -22.27 10.98
CA LYS A 190 3.37 -21.78 12.25
C LYS A 190 4.79 -22.33 12.39
N PRO A 191 5.77 -21.49 12.76
CA PRO A 191 7.13 -21.96 13.07
C PRO A 191 7.10 -23.03 14.17
N LYS A 192 7.97 -24.01 14.06
CA LYS A 192 8.14 -25.09 15.05
C LYS A 192 9.52 -25.02 15.67
N ILE A 193 9.68 -25.62 16.83
CA ILE A 193 11.00 -25.77 17.47
C ILE A 193 11.89 -26.58 16.52
N GLY A 194 13.06 -26.03 16.21
CA GLY A 194 14.02 -26.60 15.26
C GLY A 194 13.99 -25.97 13.87
N ASP A 195 12.99 -25.14 13.55
CA ASP A 195 12.98 -24.36 12.31
C ASP A 195 14.11 -23.32 12.34
N VAL A 196 14.73 -23.08 11.20
CA VAL A 196 15.84 -22.13 11.04
C VAL A 196 15.34 -20.90 10.28
N ALA A 197 15.56 -19.72 10.86
CA ALA A 197 15.36 -18.47 10.15
C ALA A 197 16.50 -18.24 9.15
N VAL A 198 16.16 -18.06 7.88
CA VAL A 198 17.15 -17.82 6.82
C VAL A 198 16.89 -16.45 6.21
N VAL A 199 17.95 -15.63 6.14
CA VAL A 199 17.95 -14.33 5.45
C VAL A 199 18.81 -14.44 4.20
N ILE A 200 18.23 -14.14 3.04
CA ILE A 200 18.91 -14.14 1.75
C ILE A 200 18.80 -12.75 1.16
N GLY A 201 19.94 -12.13 0.84
CA GLY A 201 19.97 -10.80 0.25
C GLY A 201 21.30 -10.08 0.47
N GLY A 202 21.32 -8.81 0.11
CA GLY A 202 22.45 -7.93 0.31
C GLY A 202 22.55 -7.38 1.74
N ARG A 203 23.55 -6.52 1.94
CA ARG A 203 23.74 -5.83 3.22
C ARG A 203 22.55 -4.90 3.52
N THR A 204 21.98 -5.01 4.70
CA THR A 204 20.90 -4.14 5.17
C THR A 204 21.49 -2.85 5.74
N GLY A 205 20.95 -1.71 5.33
CA GLY A 205 21.25 -0.37 5.85
C GLY A 205 20.12 0.18 6.72
N ARG A 206 20.14 1.49 6.94
CA ARG A 206 19.10 2.23 7.67
C ARG A 206 18.06 2.86 6.75
N ASP A 207 18.08 2.55 5.47
CA ASP A 207 17.17 3.10 4.46
C ASP A 207 15.71 2.77 4.80
N GLY A 208 14.84 3.77 4.70
CA GLY A 208 13.41 3.61 4.95
C GLY A 208 12.99 3.62 6.43
N ILE A 209 13.90 3.86 7.38
CA ILE A 209 13.53 4.15 8.77
C ILE A 209 12.64 5.41 8.77
N HIS A 210 11.54 5.39 9.54
CA HIS A 210 10.47 6.40 9.56
C HIS A 210 9.63 6.52 8.27
N GLY A 211 9.93 5.81 7.19
CA GLY A 211 9.17 5.90 5.94
C GLY A 211 7.68 5.59 6.09
N ALA A 212 7.34 4.60 6.89
CA ALA A 212 5.96 4.24 7.17
C ALA A 212 5.22 5.32 7.98
N THR A 213 5.85 5.85 9.02
CA THR A 213 5.26 6.91 9.86
C THR A 213 5.12 8.21 9.10
N PHE A 214 6.10 8.56 8.28
CA PHE A 214 6.05 9.70 7.37
C PHE A 214 4.86 9.62 6.41
N SER A 215 4.55 8.45 5.87
CA SER A 215 3.40 8.27 4.96
C SER A 215 2.06 8.67 5.57
N SER A 216 1.94 8.63 6.91
CA SER A 216 0.73 8.98 7.66
C SER A 216 0.77 10.40 8.24
N ALA A 217 1.87 11.12 8.10
CA ALA A 217 2.02 12.48 8.61
C ALA A 217 1.33 13.51 7.71
N GLU A 218 0.98 14.65 8.30
CA GLU A 218 0.56 15.82 7.56
C GLU A 218 1.75 16.43 6.81
N MET A 219 1.53 16.81 5.56
CA MET A 219 2.56 17.43 4.73
C MET A 219 2.56 18.94 4.91
N THR A 220 3.72 19.51 5.17
CA THR A 220 3.97 20.96 5.23
C THR A 220 4.98 21.38 4.15
N PRO A 221 5.14 22.68 3.85
CA PRO A 221 6.15 23.13 2.89
C PRO A 221 7.57 22.66 3.20
N GLU A 222 7.90 22.50 4.48
CA GLU A 222 9.22 22.05 4.95
C GLU A 222 9.40 20.53 4.88
N THR A 223 8.33 19.79 4.67
CA THR A 223 8.37 18.31 4.64
C THR A 223 9.31 17.77 3.57
N SER A 224 9.40 18.44 2.41
CA SER A 224 10.28 18.05 1.30
C SER A 224 11.76 18.22 1.64
N GLU A 225 12.13 19.22 2.45
CA GLU A 225 13.52 19.46 2.83
C GLU A 225 14.03 18.44 3.86
N VAL A 226 13.14 17.98 4.74
CA VAL A 226 13.50 17.06 5.84
C VAL A 226 13.51 15.59 5.41
N ASN A 227 12.70 15.22 4.43
CA ASN A 227 12.43 13.81 4.09
C ASN A 227 12.84 13.42 2.67
N ALA A 228 13.51 14.27 1.93
CA ALA A 228 13.97 14.00 0.55
C ALA A 228 15.28 13.20 0.47
N THR A 229 15.79 12.66 1.57
CA THR A 229 17.05 11.89 1.63
C THR A 229 16.82 10.39 1.57
#